data_506540e17361cc21f17a0655c5eb6b79
#
_entry.id   506540e17361cc21f17a0655c5eb6b79
#
_cell.length_a   1.000
_cell.length_b   1.000
_cell.length_c   1.000
_cell.angle_alpha   90.00
_cell.angle_beta   90.00
_cell.angle_gamma   90.00
#
_symmetry.space_group_name_H-M   'P 1'
#
loop_
_entity.id
_entity.type
_entity.pdbx_description
1 polymer ?
#
loop_
_entity_poly.entity_id
_entity_poly.type
_entity_poly.pdbx_seq_one_letter_code
_entity_poly.pdbx_strand_id
1 'polypeptide(L)'
;MYSAFYRGCKKRKGRSKMKKTSNDNKLRRLTYAAVFAAIVCVMTMIVKVPTPTKGYMNLGDVAVLLAGFMLGGVYGGAAAGVGSALADLFAGYMVYAPATFVIKWLTAAVAAIVFGKTRRGTAAAILSGVVGEAVMVLGYFVFEIFISGGAAAALTGVPMNLLQGAVGVILSTLLYSLLKNKIDLN
;
A
#
# COMPACT_ATOMS: atom_id res chain seq x y z
N MET A 1 20.68 -61.73 -32.85
CA MET A 1 20.34 -61.92 -31.44
C MET A 1 20.92 -60.83 -30.59
N TYR A 2 20.67 -59.54 -30.94
CA TYR A 2 21.16 -58.35 -30.16
C TYR A 2 20.28 -57.12 -30.50
N SER A 3 19.02 -57.16 -30.20
CA SER A 3 18.16 -55.98 -30.45
C SER A 3 16.99 -55.78 -29.43
N ALA A 4 17.17 -56.31 -28.21
CA ALA A 4 16.08 -56.30 -27.22
C ALA A 4 16.41 -55.54 -25.91
N PHE A 5 17.52 -54.77 -25.82
CA PHE A 5 17.94 -54.22 -24.53
C PHE A 5 17.90 -52.66 -24.42
N TYR A 6 17.32 -51.94 -25.35
CA TYR A 6 17.27 -50.49 -25.30
C TYR A 6 15.81 -49.91 -25.23
N ARG A 7 14.89 -50.63 -24.67
CA ARG A 7 13.54 -50.12 -24.39
C ARG A 7 13.27 -50.13 -22.90
N GLY A 8 13.69 -49.11 -22.18
CA GLY A 8 13.31 -49.06 -20.77
C GLY A 8 13.98 -48.01 -19.92
N CYS A 9 14.21 -46.81 -20.42
CA CYS A 9 14.53 -45.72 -19.49
C CYS A 9 13.96 -44.38 -19.95
N LYS A 10 12.61 -44.34 -20.14
CA LYS A 10 11.91 -43.09 -20.23
C LYS A 10 11.76 -42.56 -18.79
N LYS A 11 12.81 -41.88 -18.29
CA LYS A 11 12.78 -41.14 -17.04
C LYS A 11 11.56 -40.21 -17.05
N ARG A 12 10.50 -40.64 -16.38
CA ARG A 12 9.41 -39.76 -15.96
C ARG A 12 10.03 -38.64 -15.12
N LYS A 13 10.35 -37.50 -15.73
CA LYS A 13 10.48 -36.23 -15.03
C LYS A 13 9.07 -35.83 -14.54
N GLY A 14 8.58 -36.53 -13.54
CA GLY A 14 7.50 -36.07 -12.70
C GLY A 14 8.04 -34.88 -11.94
N ARG A 15 7.87 -33.68 -12.49
CA ARG A 15 7.89 -32.47 -11.66
C ARG A 15 6.76 -32.66 -10.66
N SER A 16 7.12 -33.13 -9.48
CA SER A 16 6.29 -33.04 -8.29
C SER A 16 5.92 -31.56 -8.16
N LYS A 17 4.72 -31.18 -8.57
CA LYS A 17 4.12 -29.90 -8.18
C LYS A 17 3.97 -30.03 -6.66
N MET A 18 4.94 -29.54 -5.91
CA MET A 18 4.81 -29.40 -4.46
C MET A 18 3.48 -28.70 -4.22
N LYS A 19 2.58 -29.38 -3.51
CA LYS A 19 1.27 -28.85 -3.12
C LYS A 19 1.57 -27.63 -2.26
N LYS A 20 1.35 -26.43 -2.84
CA LYS A 20 1.58 -25.16 -2.17
C LYS A 20 0.72 -25.15 -0.91
N THR A 21 1.34 -25.26 0.26
CA THR A 21 0.63 -25.32 1.52
C THR A 21 0.00 -23.96 1.83
N SER A 22 -1.06 -23.95 2.62
CA SER A 22 -1.70 -22.70 3.08
C SER A 22 -0.69 -21.76 3.75
N ASN A 23 0.31 -22.33 4.42
CA ASN A 23 1.41 -21.60 5.07
C ASN A 23 2.32 -20.87 4.06
N ASP A 24 2.62 -21.48 2.91
CA ASP A 24 3.48 -20.86 1.89
C ASP A 24 2.83 -19.59 1.32
N ASN A 25 1.50 -19.61 1.16
CA ASN A 25 0.77 -18.44 0.69
C ASN A 25 0.73 -17.31 1.73
N LYS A 26 0.59 -17.64 3.02
CA LYS A 26 0.62 -16.64 4.11
C LYS A 26 2.01 -16.02 4.22
N LEU A 27 3.06 -16.84 4.20
CA LEU A 27 4.44 -16.36 4.25
C LEU A 27 4.76 -15.44 3.08
N ARG A 28 4.37 -15.80 1.85
CA ARG A 28 4.55 -14.96 0.66
C ARG A 28 3.85 -13.60 0.81
N ARG A 29 2.60 -13.58 1.27
CA ARG A 29 1.86 -12.33 1.50
C ARG A 29 2.51 -11.47 2.57
N LEU A 30 3.02 -12.07 3.64
CA LEU A 30 3.73 -11.36 4.71
C LEU A 30 5.04 -10.76 4.19
N THR A 31 5.79 -11.49 3.37
CA THR A 31 7.01 -10.98 2.74
C THR A 31 6.72 -9.78 1.84
N TYR A 32 5.67 -9.86 1.00
CA TYR A 32 5.27 -8.71 0.19
C TYR A 32 4.82 -7.52 1.05
N ALA A 33 4.08 -7.76 2.13
CA ALA A 33 3.67 -6.69 3.04
C ALA A 33 4.89 -6.01 3.69
N ALA A 34 5.91 -6.76 4.09
CA ALA A 34 7.15 -6.21 4.63
C ALA A 34 7.91 -5.36 3.59
N VAL A 35 8.01 -5.84 2.35
CA VAL A 35 8.63 -5.07 1.25
C VAL A 35 7.85 -3.79 0.97
N PHE A 36 6.51 -3.86 0.90
CA PHE A 36 5.70 -2.66 0.72
C PHE A 36 5.80 -1.70 1.89
N ALA A 37 5.88 -2.17 3.14
CA ALA A 37 6.09 -1.31 4.30
C ALA A 37 7.43 -0.54 4.19
N ALA A 38 8.50 -1.20 3.74
CA ALA A 38 9.77 -0.54 3.49
C ALA A 38 9.67 0.50 2.36
N ILE A 39 8.98 0.19 1.26
CA ILE A 39 8.75 1.14 0.15
C ILE A 39 7.94 2.34 0.64
N VAL A 40 6.85 2.13 1.39
CA VAL A 40 6.04 3.20 1.98
C VAL A 40 6.90 4.08 2.87
N CYS A 41 7.70 3.51 3.76
CA CYS A 41 8.59 4.24 4.65
C CYS A 41 9.57 5.11 3.86
N VAL A 42 10.28 4.54 2.88
CA VAL A 42 11.25 5.27 2.05
C VAL A 42 10.58 6.39 1.26
N MET A 43 9.45 6.12 0.58
CA MET A 43 8.74 7.14 -0.21
C MET A 43 8.18 8.27 0.66
N THR A 44 7.76 7.98 1.88
CA THR A 44 7.34 8.97 2.86
C THR A 44 8.51 9.86 3.29
N MET A 45 9.72 9.32 3.37
CA MET A 45 10.91 10.05 3.82
C MET A 45 11.63 10.85 2.73
N ILE A 46 11.51 10.46 1.45
CA ILE A 46 12.26 11.09 0.34
C ILE A 46 11.85 12.56 0.15
N VAL A 47 10.54 12.84 0.16
CA VAL A 47 10.00 14.19 -0.01
C VAL A 47 9.17 14.54 1.22
N LYS A 48 9.58 15.59 1.91
CA LYS A 48 8.88 16.12 3.09
C LYS A 48 8.72 17.63 2.94
N VAL A 49 7.48 18.07 2.76
CA VAL A 49 7.13 19.49 2.74
C VAL A 49 6.34 19.80 4.01
N PRO A 50 6.91 20.58 4.97
CA PRO A 50 6.24 20.90 6.22
C PRO A 50 4.88 21.56 6.00
N THR A 51 3.91 21.21 6.85
CA THR A 51 2.57 21.82 6.84
C THR A 51 2.39 22.76 8.02
N PRO A 52 1.45 23.74 7.94
CA PRO A 52 1.15 24.66 9.04
C PRO A 52 0.71 23.94 10.33
N THR A 53 0.17 22.74 10.23
CA THR A 53 -0.30 21.92 11.35
C THR A 53 0.83 21.13 12.05
N LYS A 54 2.10 21.47 11.77
CA LYS A 54 3.31 20.78 12.29
C LYS A 54 3.46 19.33 11.78
N GLY A 55 2.71 18.94 10.74
CA GLY A 55 2.92 17.73 9.98
C GLY A 55 3.77 17.96 8.74
N TYR A 56 3.71 17.07 7.76
CA TYR A 56 4.37 17.23 6.47
C TYR A 56 3.63 16.47 5.35
N MET A 57 3.61 17.08 4.16
CA MET A 57 3.19 16.42 2.92
C MET A 57 4.32 15.53 2.40
N ASN A 58 3.99 14.36 1.85
CA ASN A 58 4.96 13.38 1.37
C ASN A 58 4.43 12.57 0.18
N LEU A 59 5.29 11.73 -0.42
CA LEU A 59 4.92 10.84 -1.54
C LEU A 59 4.54 9.41 -1.12
N GLY A 60 4.42 9.14 0.18
CA GLY A 60 4.11 7.81 0.70
C GLY A 60 2.79 7.25 0.20
N ASP A 61 1.79 8.09 -0.08
CA ASP A 61 0.46 7.67 -0.50
C ASP A 61 0.43 6.93 -1.83
N VAL A 62 1.40 7.18 -2.69
CA VAL A 62 1.60 6.38 -3.90
C VAL A 62 1.79 4.90 -3.55
N ALA A 63 2.66 4.61 -2.59
CA ALA A 63 2.94 3.25 -2.15
C ALA A 63 1.82 2.69 -1.26
N VAL A 64 1.17 3.53 -0.44
CA VAL A 64 0.00 3.18 0.38
C VAL A 64 -1.14 2.65 -0.49
N LEU A 65 -1.53 3.38 -1.52
CA LEU A 65 -2.59 2.98 -2.45
C LEU A 65 -2.21 1.73 -3.24
N LEU A 66 -0.97 1.65 -3.73
CA LEU A 66 -0.47 0.46 -4.42
C LEU A 66 -0.50 -0.78 -3.51
N ALA A 67 -0.09 -0.66 -2.25
CA ALA A 67 -0.19 -1.74 -1.28
C ALA A 67 -1.64 -2.21 -1.10
N GLY A 68 -2.59 -1.28 -1.03
CA GLY A 68 -4.03 -1.59 -0.99
C GLY A 68 -4.49 -2.35 -2.24
N PHE A 69 -4.17 -1.86 -3.45
CA PHE A 69 -4.59 -2.47 -4.72
C PHE A 69 -3.99 -3.87 -4.93
N MET A 70 -2.75 -4.07 -4.52
CA MET A 70 -2.00 -5.31 -4.81
C MET A 70 -2.11 -6.36 -3.71
N LEU A 71 -2.09 -5.97 -2.43
CA LEU A 71 -2.08 -6.91 -1.29
C LEU A 71 -3.45 -7.03 -0.61
N GLY A 72 -4.38 -6.14 -0.93
CA GLY A 72 -5.71 -6.11 -0.29
C GLY A 72 -5.71 -5.44 1.08
N GLY A 73 -6.91 -5.38 1.71
CA GLY A 73 -7.13 -4.51 2.87
C GLY A 73 -6.30 -4.86 4.10
N VAL A 74 -6.12 -6.14 4.42
CA VAL A 74 -5.40 -6.55 5.65
C VAL A 74 -3.88 -6.36 5.49
N TYR A 75 -3.29 -7.01 4.49
CA TYR A 75 -1.83 -6.96 4.29
C TYR A 75 -1.37 -5.60 3.74
N GLY A 76 -2.15 -5.01 2.81
CA GLY A 76 -1.86 -3.68 2.27
C GLY A 76 -2.03 -2.59 3.33
N GLY A 77 -3.09 -2.67 4.15
CA GLY A 77 -3.30 -1.77 5.27
C GLY A 77 -2.19 -1.85 6.30
N ALA A 78 -1.80 -3.07 6.71
CA ALA A 78 -0.70 -3.27 7.65
C ALA A 78 0.63 -2.71 7.10
N ALA A 79 0.95 -2.96 5.83
CA ALA A 79 2.13 -2.42 5.18
C ALA A 79 2.12 -0.88 5.15
N ALA A 80 0.98 -0.29 4.78
CA ALA A 80 0.79 1.15 4.73
C ALA A 80 0.94 1.79 6.12
N GLY A 81 0.23 1.27 7.13
CA GLY A 81 0.26 1.79 8.49
C GLY A 81 1.64 1.69 9.12
N VAL A 82 2.26 0.49 9.08
CA VAL A 82 3.60 0.27 9.64
C VAL A 82 4.65 1.13 8.93
N GLY A 83 4.67 1.13 7.59
CA GLY A 83 5.66 1.88 6.82
C GLY A 83 5.58 3.38 7.07
N SER A 84 4.36 3.95 7.08
CA SER A 84 4.17 5.38 7.33
C SER A 84 4.49 5.77 8.78
N ALA A 85 4.08 4.97 9.77
CA ALA A 85 4.39 5.24 11.16
C ALA A 85 5.90 5.17 11.46
N LEU A 86 6.61 4.21 10.86
CA LEU A 86 8.07 4.15 10.96
C LEU A 86 8.73 5.38 10.34
N ALA A 87 8.22 5.86 9.20
CA ALA A 87 8.73 7.09 8.59
C ALA A 87 8.57 8.30 9.52
N ASP A 88 7.42 8.44 10.19
CA ASP A 88 7.18 9.50 11.16
C ASP A 88 8.16 9.43 12.33
N LEU A 89 8.39 8.22 12.88
CA LEU A 89 9.35 8.01 13.97
C LEU A 89 10.77 8.40 13.54
N PHE A 90 11.22 7.96 12.36
CA PHE A 90 12.54 8.30 11.84
C PHE A 90 12.69 9.79 11.45
N ALA A 91 11.59 10.44 11.08
CA ALA A 91 11.55 11.84 10.73
C ALA A 91 11.38 12.78 11.94
N GLY A 92 11.19 12.24 13.16
CA GLY A 92 11.02 13.02 14.39
C GLY A 92 9.57 13.47 14.65
N TYR A 93 8.60 12.98 13.89
CA TYR A 93 7.16 13.29 14.04
C TYR A 93 6.44 12.28 14.95
N MET A 94 7.01 12.00 16.13
CA MET A 94 6.53 10.93 17.03
C MET A 94 5.06 11.07 17.42
N VAL A 95 4.56 12.30 17.57
CA VAL A 95 3.16 12.58 17.92
C VAL A 95 2.20 12.13 16.83
N TYR A 96 2.63 12.20 15.56
CA TYR A 96 1.85 11.76 14.41
C TYR A 96 1.85 10.24 14.23
N ALA A 97 2.93 9.54 14.58
CA ALA A 97 3.12 8.13 14.26
C ALA A 97 1.94 7.19 14.62
N PRO A 98 1.30 7.28 15.79
CA PRO A 98 0.14 6.44 16.12
C PRO A 98 -1.09 6.75 15.26
N ALA A 99 -1.36 8.04 15.03
CA ALA A 99 -2.47 8.47 14.17
C ALA A 99 -2.22 8.09 12.72
N THR A 100 -1.01 8.34 12.22
CA THR A 100 -0.58 7.95 10.87
C THR A 100 -0.72 6.44 10.64
N PHE A 101 -0.34 5.61 11.62
CA PHE A 101 -0.56 4.17 11.52
C PHE A 101 -2.02 3.83 11.21
N VAL A 102 -2.94 4.36 12.00
CA VAL A 102 -4.38 4.08 11.86
C VAL A 102 -4.92 4.66 10.55
N ILE A 103 -4.62 5.93 10.28
CA ILE A 103 -5.13 6.64 9.11
C ILE A 103 -4.64 5.95 7.81
N LYS A 104 -3.36 5.66 7.68
CA LYS A 104 -2.80 5.04 6.46
C LYS A 104 -3.24 3.59 6.30
N TRP A 105 -3.41 2.87 7.41
CA TRP A 105 -4.01 1.54 7.36
C TRP A 105 -5.44 1.60 6.82
N LEU A 106 -6.28 2.50 7.34
CA LEU A 106 -7.65 2.69 6.88
C LEU A 106 -7.69 3.15 5.42
N THR A 107 -6.84 4.09 5.03
CA THR A 107 -6.70 4.56 3.64
C THR A 107 -6.49 3.40 2.67
N ALA A 108 -5.47 2.58 2.92
CA ALA A 108 -5.17 1.43 2.08
C ALA A 108 -6.26 0.35 2.14
N ALA A 109 -6.85 0.10 3.32
CA ALA A 109 -7.89 -0.91 3.48
C ALA A 109 -9.19 -0.52 2.76
N VAL A 110 -9.63 0.74 2.89
CA VAL A 110 -10.83 1.24 2.19
C VAL A 110 -10.59 1.26 0.68
N ALA A 111 -9.44 1.76 0.22
CA ALA A 111 -9.07 1.72 -1.20
C ALA A 111 -9.12 0.28 -1.73
N ALA A 112 -8.57 -0.70 -0.99
CA ALA A 112 -8.59 -2.11 -1.38
C ALA A 112 -10.01 -2.69 -1.46
N ILE A 113 -10.90 -2.34 -0.53
CA ILE A 113 -12.30 -2.79 -0.51
C ILE A 113 -13.05 -2.26 -1.74
N VAL A 114 -12.92 -0.97 -2.03
CA VAL A 114 -13.56 -0.34 -3.20
C VAL A 114 -13.00 -0.94 -4.49
N PHE A 115 -11.67 -1.10 -4.57
CA PHE A 115 -11.00 -1.70 -5.71
C PHE A 115 -11.43 -3.16 -5.96
N GLY A 116 -11.62 -3.93 -4.90
CA GLY A 116 -12.08 -5.32 -4.98
C GLY A 116 -13.54 -5.48 -5.43
N LYS A 117 -14.38 -4.46 -5.16
CA LYS A 117 -15.79 -4.44 -5.56
C LYS A 117 -16.02 -3.91 -6.97
N THR A 118 -15.03 -3.27 -7.58
CA THR A 118 -15.08 -2.69 -8.93
C THR A 118 -14.39 -3.61 -9.94
N ARG A 119 -14.67 -3.42 -11.24
CA ARG A 119 -13.93 -4.11 -12.29
C ARG A 119 -12.48 -3.64 -12.25
N ARG A 120 -11.57 -4.49 -11.79
CA ARG A 120 -10.13 -4.20 -11.65
C ARG A 120 -9.57 -3.59 -12.93
N GLY A 121 -9.34 -2.29 -12.94
CA GLY A 121 -8.86 -1.52 -14.09
C GLY A 121 -8.41 -0.13 -13.66
N THR A 122 -7.97 0.68 -14.61
CA THR A 122 -7.46 2.04 -14.34
C THR A 122 -8.53 2.93 -13.69
N ALA A 123 -9.78 2.88 -14.19
CA ALA A 123 -10.89 3.64 -13.62
C ALA A 123 -11.21 3.18 -12.17
N ALA A 124 -11.13 1.88 -11.91
CA ALA A 124 -11.29 1.33 -10.57
C ALA A 124 -10.18 1.81 -9.62
N ALA A 125 -8.93 1.88 -10.10
CA ALA A 125 -7.81 2.40 -9.31
C ALA A 125 -8.00 3.88 -8.96
N ILE A 126 -8.45 4.71 -9.92
CA ILE A 126 -8.75 6.13 -9.67
C ILE A 126 -9.84 6.26 -8.61
N LEU A 127 -10.99 5.62 -8.81
CA LEU A 127 -12.12 5.72 -7.88
C LEU A 127 -11.72 5.27 -6.48
N SER A 128 -11.04 4.12 -6.39
CA SER A 128 -10.60 3.56 -5.12
C SER A 128 -9.56 4.43 -4.42
N GLY A 129 -8.65 5.00 -5.20
CA GLY A 129 -7.66 5.95 -4.71
C GLY A 129 -8.31 7.20 -4.14
N VAL A 130 -9.26 7.82 -4.88
CA VAL A 130 -9.99 9.01 -4.41
C VAL A 130 -10.73 8.74 -3.11
N VAL A 131 -11.42 7.60 -3.00
CA VAL A 131 -12.13 7.23 -1.76
C VAL A 131 -11.15 6.96 -0.61
N GLY A 132 -10.03 6.29 -0.88
CA GLY A 132 -8.98 6.07 0.11
C GLY A 132 -8.37 7.39 0.60
N GLU A 133 -8.02 8.30 -0.31
CA GLU A 133 -7.44 9.59 0.05
C GLU A 133 -8.43 10.53 0.77
N ALA A 134 -9.72 10.41 0.49
CA ALA A 134 -10.74 11.11 1.29
C ALA A 134 -10.70 10.66 2.76
N VAL A 135 -10.49 9.36 3.02
CA VAL A 135 -10.29 8.84 4.40
C VAL A 135 -9.02 9.43 5.01
N MET A 136 -7.94 9.54 4.24
CA MET A 136 -6.68 10.14 4.69
C MET A 136 -6.88 11.61 5.09
N VAL A 137 -7.46 12.42 4.21
CA VAL A 137 -7.69 13.86 4.46
C VAL A 137 -8.57 14.07 5.68
N LEU A 138 -9.67 13.33 5.78
CA LEU A 138 -10.58 13.41 6.93
C LEU A 138 -9.92 12.93 8.22
N GLY A 139 -9.16 11.85 8.16
CA GLY A 139 -8.45 11.29 9.31
C GLY A 139 -7.42 12.26 9.89
N TYR A 140 -6.59 12.87 9.05
CA TYR A 140 -5.65 13.90 9.51
C TYR A 140 -6.36 15.16 9.98
N PHE A 141 -7.40 15.62 9.29
CA PHE A 141 -8.17 16.76 9.75
C PHE A 141 -8.71 16.55 11.17
N VAL A 142 -9.32 15.39 11.42
CA VAL A 142 -9.82 15.06 12.76
C VAL A 142 -8.69 14.99 13.80
N PHE A 143 -7.59 14.34 13.48
CA PHE A 143 -6.44 14.25 14.37
C PHE A 143 -5.85 15.64 14.67
N GLU A 144 -5.70 16.48 13.65
CA GLU A 144 -5.13 17.82 13.77
C GLU A 144 -6.00 18.79 14.58
N ILE A 145 -7.33 18.59 14.66
CA ILE A 145 -8.19 19.35 15.57
C ILE A 145 -7.68 19.26 17.01
N PHE A 146 -7.22 18.08 17.42
CA PHE A 146 -6.76 17.85 18.79
C PHE A 146 -5.36 18.38 19.07
N ILE A 147 -4.48 18.39 18.07
CA ILE A 147 -3.07 18.75 18.28
C ILE A 147 -2.72 20.18 17.86
N SER A 148 -3.54 20.82 16.99
CA SER A 148 -3.25 22.14 16.43
C SER A 148 -4.04 23.28 17.10
N GLY A 149 -4.83 23.00 18.13
CA GLY A 149 -5.59 24.02 18.85
C GLY A 149 -6.98 24.31 18.29
N GLY A 150 -7.58 23.36 17.56
CA GLY A 150 -8.97 23.42 17.10
C GLY A 150 -9.15 23.34 15.59
N ALA A 151 -10.43 23.31 15.16
CA ALA A 151 -10.82 23.06 13.77
C ALA A 151 -10.29 24.13 12.80
N ALA A 152 -10.26 25.40 13.19
CA ALA A 152 -9.76 26.47 12.33
C ALA A 152 -8.28 26.32 12.01
N ALA A 153 -7.46 25.89 12.98
CA ALA A 153 -6.05 25.59 12.76
C ALA A 153 -5.88 24.32 11.91
N ALA A 154 -6.65 23.26 12.16
CA ALA A 154 -6.62 22.03 11.39
C ALA A 154 -7.00 22.23 9.90
N LEU A 155 -7.93 23.16 9.61
CA LEU A 155 -8.30 23.49 8.21
C LEU A 155 -7.11 23.97 7.38
N THR A 156 -6.09 24.57 7.99
CA THR A 156 -4.88 25.03 7.26
C THR A 156 -4.06 23.87 6.68
N GLY A 157 -4.16 22.66 7.23
CA GLY A 157 -3.51 21.45 6.72
C GLY A 157 -4.25 20.79 5.55
N VAL A 158 -5.57 21.00 5.44
CA VAL A 158 -6.42 20.33 4.44
C VAL A 158 -5.94 20.54 3.00
N PRO A 159 -5.57 21.76 2.53
CA PRO A 159 -5.11 21.94 1.15
C PRO A 159 -3.88 21.10 0.80
N MET A 160 -2.94 20.99 1.74
CA MET A 160 -1.71 20.19 1.55
C MET A 160 -2.03 18.69 1.52
N ASN A 161 -2.92 18.22 2.39
CA ASN A 161 -3.38 16.84 2.39
C ASN A 161 -4.17 16.49 1.11
N LEU A 162 -4.99 17.41 0.59
CA LEU A 162 -5.67 17.24 -0.70
C LEU A 162 -4.68 17.14 -1.87
N LEU A 163 -3.67 18.01 -1.89
CA LEU A 163 -2.62 17.96 -2.91
C LEU A 163 -1.84 16.65 -2.84
N GLN A 164 -1.46 16.20 -1.63
CA GLN A 164 -0.82 14.91 -1.40
C GLN A 164 -1.67 13.76 -1.93
N GLY A 165 -2.96 13.73 -1.60
CA GLY A 165 -3.90 12.71 -2.07
C GLY A 165 -4.05 12.71 -3.59
N ALA A 166 -4.17 13.89 -4.22
CA ALA A 166 -4.25 13.99 -5.67
C ALA A 166 -3.01 13.40 -6.37
N VAL A 167 -1.81 13.74 -5.90
CA VAL A 167 -0.54 13.17 -6.39
C VAL A 167 -0.51 11.66 -6.15
N GLY A 168 -0.93 11.22 -4.96
CA GLY A 168 -1.04 9.79 -4.59
C GLY A 168 -1.91 9.01 -5.57
N VAL A 169 -3.12 9.50 -5.87
CA VAL A 169 -4.06 8.88 -6.83
C VAL A 169 -3.47 8.82 -8.23
N ILE A 170 -2.92 9.92 -8.73
CA ILE A 170 -2.37 9.98 -10.10
C ILE A 170 -1.21 8.99 -10.25
N LEU A 171 -0.21 9.09 -9.39
CA LEU A 171 1.00 8.27 -9.53
C LEU A 171 0.74 6.80 -9.21
N SER A 172 -0.06 6.47 -8.20
CA SER A 172 -0.42 5.08 -7.90
C SER A 172 -1.20 4.42 -9.04
N THR A 173 -2.13 5.15 -9.67
CA THR A 173 -2.89 4.66 -10.82
C THR A 173 -1.99 4.41 -12.03
N LEU A 174 -1.06 5.32 -12.33
CA LEU A 174 -0.08 5.15 -13.40
C LEU A 174 0.79 3.90 -13.15
N LEU A 175 1.37 3.79 -11.96
CA LEU A 175 2.19 2.63 -11.60
C LEU A 175 1.38 1.33 -11.62
N TYR A 176 0.16 1.32 -11.09
CA TYR A 176 -0.72 0.17 -11.16
C TYR A 176 -0.97 -0.25 -12.62
N SER A 177 -1.25 0.69 -13.51
CA SER A 177 -1.51 0.38 -14.93
C SER A 177 -0.31 -0.25 -15.64
N LEU A 178 0.91 0.12 -15.24
CA LEU A 178 2.15 -0.46 -15.77
C LEU A 178 2.46 -1.84 -15.17
N LEU A 179 2.11 -2.05 -13.91
CA LEU A 179 2.46 -3.26 -13.15
C LEU A 179 1.42 -4.38 -13.28
N LYS A 180 0.14 -4.06 -13.50
CA LYS A 180 -0.97 -5.03 -13.50
C LYS A 180 -0.78 -6.25 -14.42
N ASN A 181 -0.05 -6.09 -15.52
CA ASN A 181 0.22 -7.16 -16.49
C ASN A 181 1.53 -7.91 -16.21
N LYS A 182 2.35 -7.46 -15.26
CA LYS A 182 3.69 -8.01 -14.97
C LYS A 182 3.75 -8.76 -13.66
N ILE A 183 2.84 -8.47 -12.72
CA ILE A 183 2.86 -9.04 -11.38
C ILE A 183 1.57 -9.83 -11.16
N ASP A 184 1.70 -11.16 -11.14
CA ASP A 184 0.63 -12.09 -10.72
C ASP A 184 0.78 -12.32 -9.21
N LEU A 185 -0.04 -11.64 -8.42
CA LEU A 185 -0.06 -11.74 -6.95
C LEU A 185 -1.17 -12.68 -6.43
N ASN A 186 -1.86 -13.38 -7.32
CA ASN A 186 -2.90 -14.36 -6.98
C ASN A 186 -2.34 -15.75 -6.65
#